data_613a48d3eb2a192a3c963d7f6f396f71
#
_entry.id   613a48d3eb2a192a3c963d7f6f396f71
#
_cell.length_a   1.000
_cell.length_b   1.000
_cell.length_c   1.000
_cell.angle_alpha   90.00
_cell.angle_beta   90.00
_cell.angle_gamma   90.00
#
_symmetry.space_group_name_H-M   'P 1'
#
loop_
_entity.id
_entity.type
_entity.pdbx_description
1 polymer ?
#
loop_
_entity_poly.entity_id
_entity_poly.type
_entity_poly.pdbx_seq_one_letter_code
_entity_poly.pdbx_strand_id
1 'polypeptide(L)'
;DNFLDPKVFYKNSLLGVPGLFKCWRKGNLGIVNAPGTGVADDKAIYSYVDKMIKYYLGEEPKINQVQTFLCRKRRHLNHVIENISKLVIKPTNGSGGDGIMIGPRSSKKDREKMIAKIKSKPDLYIAQPLEILSTTPTISEDGIQPRHLDLRPFVLTGKTSWVTTGGLTRVALKKGSTIVNSSQGGGSKDTLVIER
;
A
#
# COMPACT_ATOMS: atom_id res chain seq x y z
N ASP A 1 11.60 -1.24 -8.62
CA ASP A 1 12.84 -1.75 -9.27
C ASP A 1 13.26 -0.91 -10.49
N ASN A 2 12.31 -0.38 -11.25
CA ASN A 2 12.60 0.37 -12.49
C ASN A 2 13.54 1.56 -12.28
N PHE A 3 13.63 2.11 -11.08
CA PHE A 3 14.46 3.26 -10.74
C PHE A 3 15.84 2.89 -10.22
N LEU A 4 16.14 1.60 -10.02
CA LEU A 4 17.34 1.12 -9.33
C LEU A 4 18.64 1.46 -10.07
N ASP A 5 18.69 1.24 -11.39
CA ASP A 5 19.88 1.48 -12.24
C ASP A 5 19.45 2.01 -13.61
N PRO A 6 19.73 3.28 -13.94
CA PRO A 6 19.36 3.87 -15.22
C PRO A 6 20.07 3.26 -16.43
N LYS A 7 21.19 2.52 -16.24
CA LYS A 7 21.86 1.80 -17.33
C LYS A 7 21.17 0.48 -17.69
N VAL A 8 20.30 -0.03 -16.83
CA VAL A 8 19.65 -1.34 -17.02
C VAL A 8 18.15 -1.20 -17.16
N PHE A 9 17.54 -0.29 -16.40
CA PHE A 9 16.09 -0.12 -16.30
C PHE A 9 15.62 1.21 -16.89
N TYR A 10 15.01 2.09 -16.07
CA TYR A 10 14.49 3.36 -16.53
C TYR A 10 15.60 4.39 -16.69
N LYS A 11 15.92 4.73 -17.95
CA LYS A 11 17.07 5.59 -18.32
C LYS A 11 17.07 6.98 -17.66
N ASN A 12 15.89 7.53 -17.40
CA ASN A 12 15.73 8.85 -16.81
C ASN A 12 15.55 8.81 -15.28
N SER A 13 15.91 7.70 -14.64
CA SER A 13 15.84 7.61 -13.18
C SER A 13 16.82 8.59 -12.53
N LEU A 14 16.29 9.48 -11.70
CA LEU A 14 17.08 10.39 -10.86
C LEU A 14 17.37 9.77 -9.47
N LEU A 15 16.75 8.64 -9.13
CA LEU A 15 16.89 7.97 -7.84
C LEU A 15 17.94 6.85 -7.90
N GLY A 16 18.19 6.31 -9.06
CA GLY A 16 19.05 5.15 -9.25
C GLY A 16 20.53 5.51 -9.41
N VAL A 17 21.38 4.52 -9.14
CA VAL A 17 22.83 4.64 -9.30
C VAL A 17 23.29 3.93 -10.57
N PRO A 18 23.87 4.63 -11.56
CA PRO A 18 24.32 4.00 -12.79
C PRO A 18 25.38 2.93 -12.57
N GLY A 19 25.11 1.70 -12.96
CA GLY A 19 26.02 0.55 -12.81
C GLY A 19 25.85 -0.24 -11.52
N LEU A 20 24.89 0.12 -10.67
CA LEU A 20 24.57 -0.58 -9.42
C LEU A 20 24.29 -2.07 -9.67
N PHE A 21 23.48 -2.37 -10.67
CA PHE A 21 23.10 -3.74 -11.02
C PHE A 21 24.28 -4.60 -11.47
N LYS A 22 25.25 -4.00 -12.18
CA LYS A 22 26.50 -4.66 -12.56
C LYS A 22 27.35 -5.02 -11.34
N CYS A 23 27.44 -4.09 -10.36
CA CYS A 23 28.18 -4.35 -9.11
C CYS A 23 27.53 -5.47 -8.29
N TRP A 24 26.21 -5.45 -8.16
CA TRP A 24 25.47 -6.50 -7.49
C TRP A 24 25.66 -7.87 -8.14
N ARG A 25 25.53 -7.97 -9.46
CA ARG A 25 25.76 -9.23 -10.20
C ARG A 25 27.18 -9.80 -10.05
N LYS A 26 28.16 -8.94 -9.82
CA LYS A 26 29.55 -9.36 -9.55
C LYS A 26 29.80 -9.75 -8.10
N GLY A 27 28.81 -9.67 -7.23
CA GLY A 27 28.96 -9.95 -5.82
C GLY A 27 29.70 -8.86 -5.00
N ASN A 28 29.94 -7.69 -5.61
CA ASN A 28 30.66 -6.59 -4.96
C ASN A 28 29.74 -5.71 -4.09
N LEU A 29 28.43 -5.98 -4.09
CA LEU A 29 27.44 -5.21 -3.36
C LEU A 29 26.33 -6.14 -2.89
N GLY A 30 25.96 -6.06 -1.59
CA GLY A 30 24.74 -6.63 -1.06
C GLY A 30 23.56 -5.69 -1.27
N ILE A 31 22.43 -6.21 -1.75
CA ILE A 31 21.18 -5.46 -1.85
C ILE A 31 20.14 -6.18 -1.01
N VAL A 32 19.59 -5.48 -0.02
CA VAL A 32 18.41 -5.93 0.73
C VAL A 32 17.18 -5.62 -0.10
N ASN A 33 16.26 -6.57 -0.23
CA ASN A 33 15.17 -6.59 -1.22
C ASN A 33 15.73 -6.69 -2.65
N ALA A 34 16.12 -7.89 -3.03
CA ALA A 34 16.71 -8.19 -4.34
C ALA A 34 15.90 -7.61 -5.51
N PRO A 35 16.54 -7.25 -6.63
CA PRO A 35 15.83 -6.83 -7.83
C PRO A 35 14.80 -7.88 -8.27
N GLY A 36 13.58 -7.43 -8.58
CA GLY A 36 12.43 -8.29 -8.88
C GLY A 36 11.42 -8.40 -7.74
N THR A 37 11.79 -8.11 -6.49
CA THR A 37 10.86 -8.15 -5.35
C THR A 37 9.80 -7.05 -5.38
N GLY A 38 9.96 -6.04 -6.21
CA GLY A 38 8.97 -4.96 -6.42
C GLY A 38 7.60 -5.45 -6.88
N VAL A 39 7.48 -6.70 -7.35
CA VAL A 39 6.17 -7.33 -7.60
C VAL A 39 5.29 -7.36 -6.35
N ALA A 40 5.88 -7.40 -5.16
CA ALA A 40 5.16 -7.37 -3.88
C ALA A 40 4.47 -6.01 -3.60
N ASP A 41 4.89 -4.93 -4.26
CA ASP A 41 4.28 -3.61 -4.14
C ASP A 41 3.00 -3.47 -4.97
N ASP A 42 2.77 -4.38 -5.93
CA ASP A 42 1.56 -4.37 -6.75
C ASP A 42 0.34 -4.72 -5.89
N LYS A 43 -0.61 -3.80 -5.84
CA LYS A 43 -1.81 -3.95 -5.01
C LYS A 43 -2.74 -5.09 -5.48
N ALA A 44 -2.57 -5.58 -6.71
CA ALA A 44 -3.29 -6.76 -7.17
C ALA A 44 -2.75 -8.04 -6.52
N ILE A 45 -1.43 -8.11 -6.26
CA ILE A 45 -0.78 -9.24 -5.58
C ILE A 45 -1.33 -9.40 -4.16
N TYR A 46 -1.60 -8.30 -3.46
CA TYR A 46 -2.22 -8.31 -2.14
C TYR A 46 -3.46 -9.22 -2.07
N SER A 47 -4.29 -9.25 -3.12
CA SER A 47 -5.50 -10.08 -3.16
C SER A 47 -5.23 -11.60 -3.19
N TYR A 48 -3.99 -12.00 -3.37
CA TYR A 48 -3.59 -13.39 -3.40
C TYR A 48 -2.83 -13.85 -2.15
N VAL A 49 -2.49 -12.94 -1.23
CA VAL A 49 -1.67 -13.24 -0.05
C VAL A 49 -2.24 -14.40 0.76
N ASP A 50 -3.53 -14.38 1.07
CA ASP A 50 -4.19 -15.47 1.83
C ASP A 50 -4.06 -16.83 1.12
N LYS A 51 -4.19 -16.83 -0.21
CA LYS A 51 -4.03 -18.04 -1.02
C LYS A 51 -2.58 -18.52 -1.06
N MET A 52 -1.63 -17.58 -1.08
CA MET A 52 -0.21 -17.91 -1.04
C MET A 52 0.18 -18.49 0.31
N ILE A 53 -0.33 -17.96 1.42
CA ILE A 53 -0.12 -18.52 2.77
C ILE A 53 -0.62 -19.96 2.82
N LYS A 54 -1.85 -20.22 2.38
CA LYS A 54 -2.42 -21.58 2.35
C LYS A 54 -1.64 -22.52 1.45
N TYR A 55 -1.22 -22.04 0.28
CA TYR A 55 -0.54 -22.87 -0.70
C TYR A 55 0.90 -23.22 -0.31
N TYR A 56 1.68 -22.22 0.13
CA TYR A 56 3.10 -22.42 0.41
C TYR A 56 3.39 -22.87 1.84
N LEU A 57 2.58 -22.46 2.81
CA LEU A 57 2.82 -22.75 4.22
C LEU A 57 1.86 -23.81 4.77
N GLY A 58 0.75 -24.11 4.08
CA GLY A 58 -0.30 -25.00 4.60
C GLY A 58 -1.02 -24.44 5.83
N GLU A 59 -0.93 -23.11 6.05
CA GLU A 59 -1.48 -22.44 7.22
C GLU A 59 -2.71 -21.58 6.85
N GLU A 60 -3.57 -21.33 7.84
CA GLU A 60 -4.60 -20.28 7.71
C GLU A 60 -4.01 -18.90 8.02
N PRO A 61 -4.40 -17.85 7.26
CA PRO A 61 -3.99 -16.49 7.54
C PRO A 61 -4.40 -16.06 8.95
N LYS A 62 -3.46 -15.50 9.72
CA LYS A 62 -3.69 -15.00 11.09
C LYS A 62 -4.14 -13.55 11.12
N ILE A 63 -3.89 -12.79 10.07
CA ILE A 63 -4.24 -11.38 9.93
C ILE A 63 -5.29 -11.26 8.84
N ASN A 64 -6.40 -10.59 9.15
CA ASN A 64 -7.46 -10.35 8.17
C ASN A 64 -6.97 -9.42 7.06
N GLN A 65 -7.27 -9.78 5.82
CA GLN A 65 -7.01 -8.97 4.65
C GLN A 65 -8.23 -8.12 4.29
N VAL A 66 -8.00 -6.89 3.84
CA VAL A 66 -9.07 -6.08 3.28
C VAL A 66 -9.56 -6.69 1.98
N GLN A 67 -10.87 -6.90 1.86
CA GLN A 67 -11.45 -7.43 0.64
C GLN A 67 -11.02 -6.62 -0.58
N THR A 68 -10.47 -7.29 -1.60
CA THR A 68 -9.92 -6.62 -2.78
C THR A 68 -10.54 -7.15 -4.06
N PHE A 69 -11.15 -6.24 -4.82
CA PHE A 69 -11.76 -6.52 -6.11
C PHE A 69 -10.76 -6.17 -7.22
N LEU A 70 -10.37 -7.18 -8.01
CA LEU A 70 -9.50 -7.01 -9.17
C LEU A 70 -10.36 -6.60 -10.38
N CYS A 71 -10.23 -5.37 -10.86
CA CYS A 71 -11.06 -4.88 -11.97
C CYS A 71 -10.84 -5.66 -13.28
N ARG A 72 -9.68 -6.31 -13.46
CA ARG A 72 -9.42 -7.23 -14.59
C ARG A 72 -10.37 -8.43 -14.66
N LYS A 73 -11.01 -8.80 -13.54
CA LYS A 73 -11.99 -9.89 -13.51
C LYS A 73 -13.38 -9.32 -13.77
N ARG A 74 -14.03 -9.73 -14.83
CA ARG A 74 -15.33 -9.18 -15.28
C ARG A 74 -16.38 -9.10 -14.17
N ARG A 75 -16.50 -10.15 -13.33
CA ARG A 75 -17.44 -10.16 -12.20
C ARG A 75 -17.10 -9.06 -11.17
N HIS A 76 -15.81 -8.86 -10.87
CA HIS A 76 -15.37 -7.81 -9.96
C HIS A 76 -15.56 -6.42 -10.57
N LEU A 77 -15.27 -6.27 -11.87
CA LEU A 77 -15.48 -5.01 -12.58
C LEU A 77 -16.93 -4.54 -12.50
N ASN A 78 -17.89 -5.42 -12.78
CA ASN A 78 -19.31 -5.09 -12.70
C ASN A 78 -19.69 -4.65 -11.28
N HIS A 79 -19.27 -5.42 -10.25
CA HIS A 79 -19.50 -5.08 -8.86
C HIS A 79 -18.90 -3.71 -8.50
N VAL A 80 -17.69 -3.41 -8.96
CA VAL A 80 -17.00 -2.13 -8.69
C VAL A 80 -17.77 -0.96 -9.34
N ILE A 81 -18.22 -1.12 -10.57
CA ILE A 81 -18.98 -0.07 -11.27
C ILE A 81 -20.30 0.22 -10.55
N GLU A 82 -21.03 -0.80 -10.16
CA GLU A 82 -22.31 -0.69 -9.45
C GLU A 82 -22.17 -0.06 -8.05
N ASN A 83 -21.03 -0.32 -7.38
CA ASN A 83 -20.80 0.09 -6.01
C ASN A 83 -19.72 1.16 -5.86
N ILE A 84 -19.32 1.85 -6.92
CA ILE A 84 -18.18 2.78 -6.92
C ILE A 84 -18.30 3.89 -5.87
N SER A 85 -19.53 4.29 -5.53
CA SER A 85 -19.80 5.29 -4.49
C SER A 85 -19.45 4.83 -3.06
N LYS A 86 -19.25 3.52 -2.85
CA LYS A 86 -18.94 2.91 -1.54
C LYS A 86 -17.50 2.41 -1.45
N LEU A 87 -16.77 2.42 -2.56
CA LEU A 87 -15.45 1.80 -2.68
C LEU A 87 -14.33 2.83 -2.80
N VAL A 88 -13.13 2.42 -2.42
CA VAL A 88 -11.88 3.12 -2.71
C VAL A 88 -11.24 2.46 -3.90
N ILE A 89 -11.01 3.24 -4.96
CA ILE A 89 -10.36 2.78 -6.18
C ILE A 89 -8.89 3.16 -6.12
N LYS A 90 -8.02 2.19 -6.40
CA LYS A 90 -6.58 2.38 -6.36
C LYS A 90 -5.94 1.86 -7.64
N PRO A 91 -4.95 2.57 -8.22
CA PRO A 91 -4.11 1.96 -9.25
C PRO A 91 -3.32 0.79 -8.65
N THR A 92 -3.07 -0.26 -9.43
CA THR A 92 -2.31 -1.45 -8.99
C THR A 92 -0.88 -1.09 -8.63
N ASN A 93 -0.28 -0.20 -9.40
CA ASN A 93 1.05 0.36 -9.19
C ASN A 93 0.97 1.79 -8.63
N GLY A 94 2.11 2.34 -8.23
CA GLY A 94 2.21 3.69 -7.68
C GLY A 94 2.19 3.73 -6.16
N SER A 95 2.61 4.88 -5.62
CA SER A 95 2.81 5.13 -4.19
C SER A 95 2.25 6.51 -3.81
N GLY A 96 2.31 6.85 -2.53
CA GLY A 96 1.97 8.20 -2.05
C GLY A 96 0.49 8.58 -2.08
N GLY A 97 -0.38 7.72 -2.58
CA GLY A 97 -1.81 8.01 -2.72
C GLY A 97 -2.23 8.57 -4.07
N ASP A 98 -1.31 8.69 -5.02
CA ASP A 98 -1.60 9.17 -6.36
C ASP A 98 -2.61 8.27 -7.10
N GLY A 99 -3.57 8.89 -7.77
CA GLY A 99 -4.59 8.18 -8.54
C GLY A 99 -5.65 7.44 -7.71
N ILE A 100 -5.62 7.59 -6.38
CA ILE A 100 -6.65 7.01 -5.50
C ILE A 100 -7.93 7.86 -5.59
N MET A 101 -9.07 7.20 -5.74
CA MET A 101 -10.39 7.82 -5.62
C MET A 101 -11.14 7.20 -4.44
N ILE A 102 -11.59 8.04 -3.52
CA ILE A 102 -12.46 7.63 -2.40
C ILE A 102 -13.89 7.88 -2.82
N GLY A 103 -14.58 6.82 -3.26
CA GLY A 103 -15.93 6.89 -3.81
C GLY A 103 -16.94 7.65 -2.95
N PRO A 104 -17.02 7.38 -1.62
CA PRO A 104 -17.92 8.11 -0.72
C PRO A 104 -17.67 9.63 -0.63
N ARG A 105 -16.44 10.08 -0.93
CA ARG A 105 -16.02 11.49 -0.86
C ARG A 105 -15.95 12.16 -2.23
N SER A 106 -16.23 11.43 -3.32
CA SER A 106 -16.09 11.90 -4.69
C SER A 106 -17.40 12.39 -5.27
N SER A 107 -17.34 13.37 -6.16
CA SER A 107 -18.51 13.82 -6.90
C SER A 107 -19.01 12.76 -7.90
N LYS A 108 -20.26 12.85 -8.33
CA LYS A 108 -20.81 11.98 -9.37
C LYS A 108 -19.97 12.03 -10.65
N LYS A 109 -19.58 13.23 -11.08
CA LYS A 109 -18.72 13.46 -12.26
C LYS A 109 -17.35 12.76 -12.15
N ASP A 110 -16.73 12.79 -10.97
CA ASP A 110 -15.43 12.13 -10.76
C ASP A 110 -15.56 10.61 -10.76
N ARG A 111 -16.63 10.09 -10.19
CA ARG A 111 -16.95 8.65 -10.27
C ARG A 111 -17.19 8.18 -11.72
N GLU A 112 -17.91 8.94 -12.52
CA GLU A 112 -18.13 8.65 -13.94
C GLU A 112 -16.81 8.65 -14.73
N LYS A 113 -15.94 9.64 -14.50
CA LYS A 113 -14.60 9.68 -15.10
C LYS A 113 -13.76 8.47 -14.68
N MET A 114 -13.83 8.07 -13.40
CA MET A 114 -13.10 6.91 -12.91
C MET A 114 -13.62 5.61 -13.51
N ILE A 115 -14.94 5.44 -13.66
CA ILE A 115 -15.56 4.30 -14.36
C ILE A 115 -15.03 4.19 -15.79
N ALA A 116 -14.97 5.31 -16.53
CA ALA A 116 -14.40 5.31 -17.87
C ALA A 116 -12.94 4.86 -17.91
N LYS A 117 -12.12 5.33 -16.96
CA LYS A 117 -10.70 4.91 -16.80
C LYS A 117 -10.58 3.42 -16.52
N ILE A 118 -11.38 2.90 -15.57
CA ILE A 118 -11.35 1.49 -15.20
C ILE A 118 -11.77 0.62 -16.39
N LYS A 119 -12.84 1.00 -17.10
CA LYS A 119 -13.30 0.26 -18.28
C LYS A 119 -12.26 0.22 -19.41
N SER A 120 -11.50 1.30 -19.60
CA SER A 120 -10.46 1.37 -20.65
C SER A 120 -9.22 0.56 -20.31
N LYS A 121 -8.86 0.45 -19.02
CA LYS A 121 -7.63 -0.26 -18.54
C LYS A 121 -7.91 -1.00 -17.23
N PRO A 122 -8.75 -2.04 -17.24
CA PRO A 122 -9.18 -2.71 -16.00
C PRO A 122 -8.04 -3.38 -15.23
N ASP A 123 -6.98 -3.80 -15.92
CA ASP A 123 -5.82 -4.44 -15.29
C ASP A 123 -5.04 -3.50 -14.35
N LEU A 124 -5.18 -2.19 -14.57
CA LEU A 124 -4.45 -1.18 -13.79
C LEU A 124 -5.17 -0.75 -12.51
N TYR A 125 -6.32 -1.34 -12.16
CA TYR A 125 -7.11 -0.91 -11.02
C TYR A 125 -7.57 -2.06 -10.15
N ILE A 126 -7.60 -1.77 -8.84
CA ILE A 126 -8.29 -2.54 -7.82
C ILE A 126 -9.31 -1.65 -7.11
N ALA A 127 -10.25 -2.28 -6.43
CA ALA A 127 -11.16 -1.60 -5.53
C ALA A 127 -11.23 -2.32 -4.18
N GLN A 128 -11.42 -1.55 -3.11
CA GLN A 128 -11.55 -2.05 -1.75
C GLN A 128 -12.69 -1.30 -1.04
N PRO A 129 -13.35 -1.88 -0.04
CA PRO A 129 -14.20 -1.11 0.88
C PRO A 129 -13.41 0.04 1.51
N LEU A 130 -14.11 1.09 1.92
CA LEU A 130 -13.50 2.14 2.74
C LEU A 130 -13.36 1.64 4.18
N GLU A 131 -12.14 1.35 4.60
CA GLU A 131 -11.83 1.01 5.98
C GLU A 131 -11.69 2.27 6.83
N ILE A 132 -12.30 2.23 8.01
CA ILE A 132 -12.15 3.29 8.99
C ILE A 132 -10.95 2.94 9.88
N LEU A 133 -9.90 3.75 9.78
CA LEU A 133 -8.71 3.58 10.61
C LEU A 133 -9.05 3.77 12.09
N SER A 134 -8.38 3.03 12.97
CA SER A 134 -8.42 3.24 14.41
C SER A 134 -8.01 4.65 14.78
N THR A 135 -8.41 5.12 15.96
CA THR A 135 -8.01 6.41 16.49
C THR A 135 -7.22 6.26 17.79
N THR A 136 -6.37 7.24 18.08
CA THR A 136 -5.63 7.34 19.34
C THR A 136 -5.66 8.77 19.86
N PRO A 137 -5.63 8.99 21.18
CA PRO A 137 -5.44 10.32 21.77
C PRO A 137 -4.14 10.94 21.24
N THR A 138 -4.22 12.15 20.71
CA THR A 138 -3.10 12.86 20.12
C THR A 138 -3.15 14.32 20.57
N ILE A 139 -2.00 14.85 21.01
CA ILE A 139 -1.86 16.25 21.40
C ILE A 139 -1.96 17.12 20.13
N SER A 140 -2.78 18.12 20.16
CA SER A 140 -2.98 19.11 19.10
C SER A 140 -3.13 20.50 19.74
N GLU A 141 -3.23 21.55 18.91
CA GLU A 141 -3.44 22.92 19.39
C GLU A 141 -4.72 23.06 20.24
N ASP A 142 -5.75 22.24 19.93
CA ASP A 142 -7.02 22.17 20.67
C ASP A 142 -6.98 21.21 21.86
N GLY A 143 -5.81 20.82 22.36
CA GLY A 143 -5.63 19.83 23.42
C GLY A 143 -5.59 18.39 22.89
N ILE A 144 -5.94 17.41 23.75
CA ILE A 144 -5.91 15.98 23.38
C ILE A 144 -7.16 15.66 22.57
N GLN A 145 -6.93 15.22 21.32
CA GLN A 145 -7.98 14.91 20.35
C GLN A 145 -7.78 13.52 19.73
N PRO A 146 -8.85 12.79 19.38
CA PRO A 146 -8.72 11.54 18.63
C PRO A 146 -8.20 11.82 17.20
N ARG A 147 -7.20 11.07 16.78
CA ARG A 147 -6.65 11.11 15.41
C ARG A 147 -6.50 9.70 14.88
N HIS A 148 -6.81 9.55 13.60
CA HIS A 148 -6.62 8.27 12.90
C HIS A 148 -5.14 7.91 12.80
N LEU A 149 -4.86 6.61 12.89
CA LEU A 149 -3.50 6.08 12.83
C LEU A 149 -3.44 4.79 12.00
N ASP A 150 -2.24 4.46 11.55
CA ASP A 150 -1.88 3.13 11.08
C ASP A 150 -0.54 2.67 11.69
N LEU A 151 -0.34 1.36 11.75
CA LEU A 151 0.90 0.73 12.20
C LEU A 151 1.61 0.08 11.01
N ARG A 152 2.91 0.33 10.89
CA ARG A 152 3.83 -0.38 10.01
C ARG A 152 4.84 -1.18 10.81
N PRO A 153 4.64 -2.48 11.00
CA PRO A 153 5.70 -3.35 11.52
C PRO A 153 6.76 -3.57 10.44
N PHE A 154 8.00 -3.80 10.88
CA PHE A 154 9.09 -4.18 9.99
C PHE A 154 9.39 -5.66 10.15
N VAL A 155 9.39 -6.40 9.04
CA VAL A 155 9.66 -7.83 8.99
C VAL A 155 10.98 -8.05 8.27
N LEU A 156 11.91 -8.72 8.92
CA LEU A 156 13.18 -9.14 8.34
C LEU A 156 13.12 -10.64 8.06
N THR A 157 13.44 -11.02 6.82
CA THR A 157 13.39 -12.40 6.36
C THR A 157 14.76 -12.84 5.84
N GLY A 158 15.32 -13.88 6.47
CA GLY A 158 16.51 -14.58 6.03
C GLY A 158 16.22 -16.08 6.00
N LYS A 159 17.03 -16.89 6.71
CA LYS A 159 16.71 -18.30 6.97
C LYS A 159 15.46 -18.43 7.83
N THR A 160 15.26 -17.49 8.73
CA THR A 160 14.06 -17.31 9.56
C THR A 160 13.55 -15.90 9.37
N SER A 161 12.26 -15.68 9.65
CA SER A 161 11.66 -14.35 9.64
C SER A 161 11.42 -13.88 11.06
N TRP A 162 11.70 -12.60 11.34
CA TRP A 162 11.33 -11.98 12.59
C TRP A 162 10.79 -10.56 12.41
N VAL A 163 9.96 -10.15 13.34
CA VAL A 163 9.39 -8.81 13.38
C VAL A 163 10.18 -7.99 14.38
N THR A 164 10.59 -6.76 14.02
CA THR A 164 11.31 -5.85 14.93
C THR A 164 10.44 -5.54 16.16
N THR A 165 11.08 -5.33 17.30
CA THR A 165 10.42 -4.84 18.52
C THR A 165 10.04 -3.38 18.33
N GLY A 166 8.82 -3.14 17.89
CA GLY A 166 8.33 -1.80 17.56
C GLY A 166 7.95 -1.69 16.08
N GLY A 167 7.69 -0.49 15.65
CA GLY A 167 7.24 -0.19 14.29
C GLY A 167 7.07 1.30 14.07
N LEU A 168 6.66 1.69 12.88
CA LEU A 168 6.28 3.06 12.58
C LEU A 168 4.76 3.20 12.75
N THR A 169 4.32 3.92 13.77
CA THR A 169 2.93 4.39 13.89
C THR A 169 2.81 5.76 13.23
N ARG A 170 2.02 5.84 12.17
CA ARG A 170 1.70 7.11 11.51
C ARG A 170 0.36 7.63 12.02
N VAL A 171 0.23 8.93 12.16
CA VAL A 171 -0.97 9.60 12.67
C VAL A 171 -1.41 10.74 11.77
N ALA A 172 -2.72 10.87 11.56
CA ALA A 172 -3.29 12.00 10.85
C ALA A 172 -3.30 13.22 11.78
N LEU A 173 -2.57 14.29 11.43
CA LEU A 173 -2.54 15.51 12.27
C LEU A 173 -3.83 16.32 12.15
N LYS A 174 -4.45 16.33 10.97
CA LYS A 174 -5.68 17.07 10.72
C LYS A 174 -6.91 16.30 11.24
N LYS A 175 -7.78 17.00 11.99
CA LYS A 175 -9.03 16.44 12.54
C LYS A 175 -9.90 15.81 11.43
N GLY A 176 -10.36 14.58 11.66
CA GLY A 176 -11.22 13.85 10.71
C GLY A 176 -10.53 13.35 9.44
N SER A 177 -9.23 13.67 9.26
CA SER A 177 -8.46 13.15 8.14
C SER A 177 -8.10 11.68 8.36
N THR A 178 -8.19 10.88 7.30
CA THR A 178 -7.67 9.51 7.25
C THR A 178 -6.31 9.45 6.54
N ILE A 179 -5.74 10.63 6.21
CA ILE A 179 -4.43 10.72 5.55
C ILE A 179 -3.37 10.73 6.66
N VAL A 180 -2.66 9.63 6.80
CA VAL A 180 -1.60 9.42 7.80
C VAL A 180 -0.20 9.52 7.17
N ASN A 181 -0.10 9.67 5.85
CA ASN A 181 1.16 9.68 5.14
C ASN A 181 1.93 10.98 5.42
N SER A 182 3.20 10.86 5.83
CA SER A 182 4.06 12.01 6.17
C SER A 182 4.23 12.97 5.00
N SER A 183 4.31 12.47 3.76
CA SER A 183 4.40 13.32 2.55
C SER A 183 3.15 14.16 2.28
N GLN A 184 2.05 13.90 2.99
CA GLN A 184 0.78 14.62 2.87
C GLN A 184 0.35 15.25 4.21
N GLY A 185 1.31 15.55 5.08
CA GLY A 185 1.07 16.23 6.35
C GLY A 185 0.63 15.31 7.50
N GLY A 186 0.96 14.01 7.42
CA GLY A 186 0.85 13.09 8.55
C GLY A 186 2.06 13.21 9.48
N GLY A 187 1.88 12.81 10.73
CA GLY A 187 2.93 12.70 11.74
C GLY A 187 3.23 11.26 12.13
N SER A 188 4.09 11.09 13.11
CA SER A 188 4.42 9.79 13.71
C SER A 188 4.20 9.80 15.22
N LYS A 189 4.02 8.62 15.78
CA LYS A 189 3.94 8.36 17.22
C LYS A 189 4.82 7.17 17.56
N ASP A 190 5.30 7.13 18.79
CA ASP A 190 6.04 5.98 19.31
C ASP A 190 5.13 4.73 19.36
N THR A 191 5.72 3.59 19.08
CA THR A 191 5.06 2.29 19.15
C THR A 191 5.62 1.52 20.33
N LEU A 192 4.75 1.21 21.29
CA LEU A 192 5.10 0.39 22.46
C LEU A 192 4.51 -1.01 22.28
N VAL A 193 5.35 -2.02 22.37
CA VAL A 193 4.93 -3.43 22.39
C VAL A 193 4.89 -3.88 23.84
N ILE A 194 3.72 -4.31 24.30
CA ILE A 194 3.49 -4.73 25.68
C ILE A 194 3.30 -6.25 25.66
N GLU A 195 4.08 -6.96 26.45
CA GLU A 195 3.82 -8.36 26.75
C GLU A 195 2.59 -8.46 27.68
N ARG A 196 1.73 -9.42 27.42
CA ARG A 196 0.55 -9.73 28.25
C ARG A 196 0.84 -10.91 29.14
#